data_79dc985d741eadb9bc5949d4ffecc0d7
#
_entry.id   79dc985d741eadb9bc5949d4ffecc0d7
#
_cell.length_a   1.000
_cell.length_b   1.000
_cell.length_c   1.000
_cell.angle_alpha   90.00
_cell.angle_beta   90.00
_cell.angle_gamma   90.00
#
_symmetry.space_group_name_H-M   'P 1'
#
loop_
_entity.id
_entity.type
_entity.pdbx_description
1 polymer ?
#
loop_
_entity_poly.entity_id
_entity_poly.type
_entity_poly.pdbx_seq_one_letter_code
_entity_poly.pdbx_strand_id
1 'polypeptide(L)' 'LPAHDPWTPLLLTALLEAWVRLQSLEDALGERDAA' A
#
# COMPACT_ATOMS: atom_id res chain seq x y z
N LEU A 1 -22.73 2.21 -8.89
CA LEU A 1 -22.08 1.42 -7.84
C LEU A 1 -23.04 1.16 -6.71
N PRO A 2 -23.12 -0.07 -6.21
CA PRO A 2 -23.99 -0.36 -5.09
C PRO A 2 -23.51 0.34 -3.82
N ALA A 3 -24.45 0.88 -3.05
CA ALA A 3 -24.14 1.63 -1.85
C ALA A 3 -23.56 0.75 -0.74
N HIS A 4 -23.80 -0.55 -0.84
CA HIS A 4 -23.36 -1.50 0.19
C HIS A 4 -22.45 -2.58 -0.39
N ASP A 5 -21.36 -2.17 -0.99
CA ASP A 5 -20.38 -3.11 -1.51
C ASP A 5 -19.27 -3.26 -0.47
N PRO A 6 -19.20 -4.39 0.25
CA PRO A 6 -18.16 -4.58 1.26
C PRO A 6 -16.77 -4.81 0.67
N TRP A 7 -16.72 -5.14 -0.61
CA TRP A 7 -15.44 -5.42 -1.26
C TRP A 7 -14.65 -4.17 -1.58
N THR A 8 -15.34 -3.08 -1.91
CA THR A 8 -14.66 -1.84 -2.28
C THR A 8 -13.79 -1.30 -1.15
N PRO A 9 -14.33 -1.11 0.08
CA PRO A 9 -13.48 -0.65 1.18
C PRO A 9 -12.41 -1.65 1.56
N LEU A 10 -12.69 -2.95 1.44
CA LEU A 10 -11.72 -3.98 1.73
C LEU A 10 -10.55 -3.93 0.74
N LEU A 11 -10.86 -3.78 -0.54
CA LEU A 11 -9.84 -3.68 -1.58
C LEU A 11 -9.02 -2.40 -1.41
N LEU A 12 -9.65 -1.30 -1.07
CA LEU A 12 -8.96 -0.04 -0.86
C LEU A 12 -8.00 -0.13 0.33
N THR A 13 -8.43 -0.79 1.40
CA THR A 13 -7.59 -0.99 2.57
C THR A 13 -6.37 -1.86 2.23
N ALA A 14 -6.60 -2.95 1.50
CA ALA A 14 -5.52 -3.83 1.07
C ALA A 14 -4.53 -3.10 0.17
N LEU A 15 -5.05 -2.27 -0.73
CA LEU A 15 -4.21 -1.49 -1.63
C LEU A 15 -3.38 -0.48 -0.86
N LEU A 16 -3.97 0.16 0.12
CA LEU A 16 -3.26 1.13 0.96
C LEU A 16 -2.15 0.44 1.75
N GLU A 17 -2.43 -0.71 2.31
CA GLU A 17 -1.42 -1.47 3.05
C GLU A 17 -0.26 -1.89 2.14
N ALA A 18 -0.57 -2.35 0.95
CA ALA A 18 0.44 -2.73 -0.03
C ALA A 18 1.29 -1.53 -0.42
N TRP A 19 0.67 -0.38 -0.59
CA TRP A 19 1.35 0.86 -0.92
C TRP A 19 2.34 1.25 0.18
N VAL A 20 1.91 1.19 1.44
CA VAL A 20 2.76 1.54 2.58
C VAL A 20 3.96 0.61 2.65
N ARG A 21 3.76 -0.68 2.43
CA ARG A 21 4.85 -1.65 2.42
C ARG A 21 5.84 -1.37 1.30
N LEU A 22 5.32 -1.02 0.13
CA LEU A 22 6.18 -0.70 -1.00
C LEU A 22 7.02 0.53 -0.71
N GLN A 23 6.43 1.57 -0.13
CA GLN A 23 7.15 2.77 0.26
C GLN A 23 8.25 2.46 1.26
N SER A 24 7.94 1.60 2.22
CA SER A 24 8.91 1.20 3.23
C SER A 24 10.10 0.47 2.62
N LEU A 25 9.83 -0.41 1.66
CA LEU A 25 10.89 -1.14 0.96
C LEU A 25 11.74 -0.20 0.12
N GLU A 26 11.12 0.74 -0.56
CA GLU A 26 11.84 1.72 -1.37
C GLU A 26 12.74 2.57 -0.51
N ASP A 27 12.27 2.98 0.65
CA ASP A 27 13.08 3.77 1.59
C ASP A 27 14.28 2.96 2.08
N ALA A 28 14.08 1.68 2.40
CA ALA A 28 15.15 0.82 2.84
C ALA A 28 16.22 0.63 1.76
N LEU A 29 15.77 0.45 0.53
CA LEU A 29 16.70 0.29 -0.59
C LEU A 29 17.44 1.60 -0.87
N GLY A 30 16.75 2.73 -0.73
CA GLY A 30 17.38 4.03 -0.89
C GLY A 30 18.49 4.27 0.12
N GLU A 31 18.27 3.86 1.36
CA GLU A 31 19.30 3.98 2.38
C GLU A 31 20.53 3.13 2.07
N ARG A 32 20.31 1.92 1.55
CA ARG A 32 21.39 1.05 1.16
C ARG A 32 22.20 1.63 0.01
N ASP A 33 21.52 2.17 -0.98
CA ASP A 33 22.16 2.75 -2.14
C ASP A 33 22.92 4.02 -1.78
N ALA A 34 22.43 4.77 -0.81
CA ALA A 34 23.07 5.99 -0.37
C ALA A 34 24.35 5.73 0.42
N ALA A 35 24.43 4.57 1.02
CA ALA A 35 25.61 4.19 1.77
C ALA A 35 26.77 3.83 0.86
#